data_e5a76dc506b9d4474430b0ececc08940
#
_entry.id   e5a76dc506b9d4474430b0ececc08940
#
_cell.length_a   1.000
_cell.length_b   1.000
_cell.length_c   1.000
_cell.angle_alpha   90.00
_cell.angle_beta   90.00
_cell.angle_gamma   90.00
#
_symmetry.space_group_name_H-M   'P 1'
#
loop_
_entity.id
_entity.type
_entity.pdbx_description
1 polymer ?
#
loop_
_entity_poly.entity_id
_entity_poly.type
_entity_poly.pdbx_seq_one_letter_code
_entity_poly.pdbx_strand_id
1 'polypeptide(L)'
;MKKYVCKRVLISAFTLFVIVLIMFLLMELMPGTPFNDEKLEPQQIEVLSRKYGLDQPVLTRFWKYLTNTLRGDFGVSYVLAKNMSITDLLANRFPVSIRIALLSMLIGTVVGIILGTLAAVFHDSILDPIVSVISMLGNSIPSYVFALGLMYFVAYKAGLLPILYNAKDSLRSIILPCLALSTTAMSNIARFTRTQMIEVLGSDYILLAESEGNKKVRVIMRHALRNSLIPLM
;
A
#
# COMPACT_ATOMS: atom_id res chain seq x y z
N MET A 1 2.22 -16.99 26.94
CA MET A 1 2.37 -16.71 25.51
C MET A 1 1.32 -17.44 24.65
N LYS A 2 1.15 -18.77 24.71
CA LYS A 2 0.17 -19.51 23.88
C LYS A 2 -1.27 -18.99 23.97
N LYS A 3 -1.78 -18.72 25.19
CA LYS A 3 -3.14 -18.18 25.40
C LYS A 3 -3.35 -16.79 24.77
N TYR A 4 -2.32 -15.93 24.83
CA TYR A 4 -2.37 -14.61 24.20
C TYR A 4 -2.41 -14.71 22.67
N VAL A 5 -1.54 -15.53 22.07
CA VAL A 5 -1.50 -15.74 20.62
C VAL A 5 -2.82 -16.35 20.14
N CYS A 6 -3.34 -17.37 20.80
CA CYS A 6 -4.62 -17.99 20.47
C CYS A 6 -5.78 -16.98 20.52
N LYS A 7 -5.85 -16.16 21.58
CA LYS A 7 -6.85 -15.09 21.69
C LYS A 7 -6.74 -14.09 20.54
N ARG A 8 -5.52 -13.68 20.17
CA ARG A 8 -5.28 -12.72 19.09
C ARG A 8 -5.69 -13.28 17.73
N VAL A 9 -5.34 -14.55 17.45
CA VAL A 9 -5.74 -15.24 16.22
C VAL A 9 -7.27 -15.37 16.12
N LEU A 10 -7.95 -15.74 17.22
CA LEU A 10 -9.42 -15.83 17.24
C LEU A 10 -10.08 -14.46 16.98
N ILE A 11 -9.59 -13.40 17.61
CA ILE A 11 -10.11 -12.05 17.39
C ILE A 11 -9.88 -11.62 15.91
N SER A 12 -8.70 -11.89 15.36
CA SER A 12 -8.41 -11.57 13.96
C SER A 12 -9.30 -12.36 12.99
N ALA A 13 -9.50 -13.65 13.23
CA ALA A 13 -10.39 -14.50 12.44
C ALA A 13 -11.85 -14.01 12.51
N PHE A 14 -12.32 -13.64 13.70
CA PHE A 14 -13.66 -13.06 13.88
C PHE A 14 -13.79 -11.72 13.14
N THR A 15 -12.80 -10.85 13.24
CA THR A 15 -12.79 -9.57 12.53
C THR A 15 -12.85 -9.77 11.00
N LEU A 16 -12.05 -10.70 10.47
CA LEU A 16 -12.10 -11.05 9.04
C LEU A 16 -13.45 -11.60 8.63
N PHE A 17 -14.05 -12.48 9.45
CA PHE A 17 -15.39 -13.01 9.20
C PHE A 17 -16.44 -11.89 9.14
N VAL A 18 -16.40 -10.95 10.09
CA VAL A 18 -17.32 -9.80 10.11
C VAL A 18 -17.14 -8.91 8.89
N ILE A 19 -15.89 -8.64 8.48
CA ILE A 19 -15.61 -7.84 7.26
C ILE A 19 -16.18 -8.55 6.02
N VAL A 20 -15.94 -9.85 5.87
CA VAL A 20 -16.46 -10.64 4.74
C VAL A 20 -17.99 -10.65 4.72
N LEU A 21 -18.62 -10.80 5.90
CA LEU A 21 -20.06 -10.74 6.02
C LEU A 21 -20.64 -9.37 5.62
N ILE A 22 -20.04 -8.28 6.11
CA ILE A 22 -20.47 -6.91 5.76
C ILE A 22 -20.30 -6.68 4.26
N MET A 23 -19.17 -7.04 3.66
CA MET A 23 -18.94 -6.90 2.24
C MET A 23 -19.95 -7.70 1.41
N PHE A 24 -20.25 -8.93 1.82
CA PHE A 24 -21.28 -9.75 1.18
C PHE A 24 -22.67 -9.10 1.27
N LEU A 25 -23.08 -8.62 2.45
CA LEU A 25 -24.37 -7.94 2.62
C LEU A 25 -24.45 -6.64 1.82
N LEU A 26 -23.38 -5.86 1.75
CA LEU A 26 -23.34 -4.66 0.92
C LEU A 26 -23.52 -4.99 -0.58
N MET A 27 -22.88 -6.05 -1.07
CA MET A 27 -23.09 -6.51 -2.45
C MET A 27 -24.52 -6.97 -2.68
N GLU A 28 -25.12 -7.65 -1.70
CA GLU A 28 -26.50 -8.14 -1.77
C GLU A 28 -27.55 -7.00 -1.78
N LEU A 29 -27.27 -5.92 -1.04
CA LEU A 29 -28.14 -4.75 -0.96
C LEU A 29 -28.01 -3.80 -2.16
N MET A 30 -27.00 -4.00 -3.01
CA MET A 30 -26.84 -3.17 -4.21
C MET A 30 -28.00 -3.44 -5.18
N PRO A 31 -28.67 -2.40 -5.68
CA PRO A 31 -29.72 -2.55 -6.68
C PRO A 31 -29.14 -3.04 -8.02
N GLY A 32 -29.88 -3.90 -8.71
CA GLY A 32 -29.48 -4.48 -9.99
C GLY A 32 -28.98 -5.91 -9.87
N THR A 33 -28.59 -6.49 -11.01
CA THR A 33 -27.98 -7.81 -11.07
C THR A 33 -26.49 -7.69 -11.38
N PRO A 34 -25.66 -8.70 -11.07
CA PRO A 34 -24.24 -8.69 -11.42
C PRO A 34 -24.00 -8.81 -12.94
N PHE A 35 -25.07 -8.95 -13.73
CA PHE A 35 -25.02 -9.03 -15.17
C PHE A 35 -25.26 -7.64 -15.79
N ASN A 36 -24.80 -7.43 -17.02
CA ASN A 36 -25.05 -6.19 -17.74
C ASN A 36 -26.50 -6.19 -18.27
N ASP A 37 -27.45 -5.76 -17.45
CA ASP A 37 -28.88 -5.84 -17.66
C ASP A 37 -29.38 -5.05 -18.89
N GLU A 38 -28.63 -4.01 -19.30
CA GLU A 38 -28.99 -3.18 -20.47
C GLU A 38 -29.02 -3.98 -21.81
N LYS A 39 -28.41 -5.16 -21.84
CA LYS A 39 -28.24 -5.99 -23.06
C LYS A 39 -28.89 -7.36 -22.96
N LEU A 40 -29.55 -7.69 -21.86
CA LEU A 40 -30.11 -9.00 -21.61
C LEU A 40 -31.64 -8.91 -21.50
N GLU A 41 -32.33 -9.86 -22.11
CA GLU A 41 -33.77 -10.00 -21.92
C GLU A 41 -34.07 -10.54 -20.51
N PRO A 42 -35.24 -10.20 -19.92
CA PRO A 42 -35.62 -10.66 -18.57
C PRO A 42 -35.52 -12.18 -18.39
N GLN A 43 -35.87 -12.96 -19.43
CA GLN A 43 -35.78 -14.41 -19.40
C GLN A 43 -34.32 -14.89 -19.32
N GLN A 44 -33.39 -14.21 -19.98
CA GLN A 44 -31.97 -14.54 -19.93
C GLN A 44 -31.37 -14.24 -18.56
N ILE A 45 -31.82 -13.15 -17.93
CA ILE A 45 -31.42 -12.78 -16.55
C ILE A 45 -31.88 -13.85 -15.57
N GLU A 46 -33.13 -14.33 -15.70
CA GLU A 46 -33.67 -15.39 -14.84
C GLU A 46 -32.87 -16.70 -14.99
N VAL A 47 -32.57 -17.12 -16.21
CA VAL A 47 -31.75 -18.32 -16.47
C VAL A 47 -30.36 -18.18 -15.86
N LEU A 48 -29.74 -17.02 -16.02
CA LEU A 48 -28.42 -16.75 -15.43
C LEU A 48 -28.50 -16.73 -13.91
N SER A 49 -29.50 -16.10 -13.33
CA SER A 49 -29.69 -16.05 -11.87
C SER A 49 -29.82 -17.44 -11.26
N ARG A 50 -30.60 -18.33 -11.90
CA ARG A 50 -30.70 -19.75 -11.50
C ARG A 50 -29.38 -20.49 -11.66
N LYS A 51 -28.69 -20.30 -12.79
CA LYS A 51 -27.40 -20.95 -13.08
C LYS A 51 -26.34 -20.61 -12.01
N TYR A 52 -26.31 -19.38 -11.54
CA TYR A 52 -25.34 -18.90 -10.55
C TYR A 52 -25.87 -18.97 -9.12
N GLY A 53 -27.12 -19.44 -8.92
CA GLY A 53 -27.74 -19.65 -7.62
C GLY A 53 -28.07 -18.34 -6.88
N LEU A 54 -28.33 -17.27 -7.63
CA LEU A 54 -28.72 -15.97 -7.06
C LEU A 54 -30.18 -15.99 -6.57
N ASP A 55 -30.96 -16.97 -6.96
CA ASP A 55 -32.32 -17.26 -6.51
C ASP A 55 -32.38 -17.94 -5.13
N GLN A 56 -31.25 -18.38 -4.60
CA GLN A 56 -31.18 -19.02 -3.29
C GLN A 56 -31.28 -18.04 -2.13
N PRO A 57 -31.72 -18.47 -0.93
CA PRO A 57 -31.74 -17.62 0.25
C PRO A 57 -30.36 -17.01 0.55
N VAL A 58 -30.35 -15.73 0.99
CA VAL A 58 -29.13 -14.96 1.25
C VAL A 58 -28.12 -15.72 2.14
N LEU A 59 -28.62 -16.38 3.19
CA LEU A 59 -27.78 -17.15 4.10
C LEU A 59 -27.07 -18.32 3.41
N THR A 60 -27.77 -19.03 2.53
CA THR A 60 -27.19 -20.14 1.74
C THR A 60 -26.11 -19.62 0.79
N ARG A 61 -26.37 -18.50 0.14
CA ARG A 61 -25.40 -17.84 -0.75
C ARG A 61 -24.16 -17.35 0.00
N PHE A 62 -24.33 -16.81 1.20
CA PHE A 62 -23.21 -16.41 2.06
C PHE A 62 -22.32 -17.59 2.42
N TRP A 63 -22.89 -18.70 2.91
CA TRP A 63 -22.10 -19.88 3.27
C TRP A 63 -21.39 -20.50 2.08
N LYS A 64 -22.04 -20.55 0.91
CA LYS A 64 -21.41 -20.99 -0.32
C LYS A 64 -20.27 -20.09 -0.74
N TYR A 65 -20.46 -18.77 -0.69
CA TYR A 65 -19.41 -17.78 -0.94
C TYR A 65 -18.23 -17.95 0.00
N LEU A 66 -18.49 -18.05 1.31
CA LEU A 66 -17.45 -18.21 2.32
C LEU A 66 -16.65 -19.51 2.11
N THR A 67 -17.33 -20.63 1.91
CA THR A 67 -16.65 -21.93 1.71
C THR A 67 -15.84 -21.98 0.43
N ASN A 68 -16.34 -21.40 -0.66
CA ASN A 68 -15.60 -21.30 -1.93
C ASN A 68 -14.38 -20.39 -1.78
N THR A 69 -14.55 -19.23 -1.15
CA THR A 69 -13.44 -18.29 -0.88
C THR A 69 -12.34 -18.96 -0.04
N LEU A 70 -12.68 -19.71 0.98
CA LEU A 70 -11.71 -20.46 1.80
C LEU A 70 -10.98 -21.56 1.01
N ARG A 71 -11.57 -22.06 -0.06
CA ARG A 71 -10.93 -23.02 -0.99
C ARG A 71 -10.13 -22.36 -2.11
N GLY A 72 -10.09 -21.01 -2.15
CA GLY A 72 -9.43 -20.25 -3.21
C GLY A 72 -10.24 -20.10 -4.49
N ASP A 73 -11.51 -20.50 -4.48
CA ASP A 73 -12.45 -20.27 -5.57
C ASP A 73 -13.21 -18.97 -5.34
N PHE A 74 -12.79 -17.93 -6.05
CA PHE A 74 -13.42 -16.59 -5.98
C PHE A 74 -14.52 -16.41 -7.04
N GLY A 75 -14.87 -17.48 -7.79
CA GLY A 75 -15.85 -17.42 -8.85
C GLY A 75 -15.32 -16.83 -10.16
N VAL A 76 -16.25 -16.35 -10.98
CA VAL A 76 -15.95 -15.81 -12.32
C VAL A 76 -16.37 -14.34 -12.43
N SER A 77 -15.67 -13.60 -13.28
CA SER A 77 -16.01 -12.20 -13.57
C SER A 77 -17.13 -12.15 -14.62
N TYR A 78 -18.14 -11.34 -14.33
CA TYR A 78 -19.29 -11.13 -15.25
C TYR A 78 -19.10 -9.88 -16.12
N VAL A 79 -18.35 -8.88 -15.63
CA VAL A 79 -18.23 -7.55 -16.25
C VAL A 79 -16.89 -7.32 -16.91
N LEU A 80 -15.78 -7.48 -16.16
CA LEU A 80 -14.43 -7.10 -16.64
C LEU A 80 -13.89 -8.07 -17.71
N ALA A 81 -14.09 -9.36 -17.50
CA ALA A 81 -13.70 -10.40 -18.46
C ALA A 81 -14.69 -11.55 -18.32
N LYS A 82 -15.68 -11.59 -19.24
CA LYS A 82 -16.78 -12.55 -19.17
C LYS A 82 -16.28 -13.99 -19.04
N ASN A 83 -16.76 -14.67 -18.00
CA ASN A 83 -16.46 -16.07 -17.67
C ASN A 83 -14.99 -16.38 -17.33
N MET A 84 -14.14 -15.37 -17.17
CA MET A 84 -12.77 -15.58 -16.71
C MET A 84 -12.77 -15.78 -15.20
N SER A 85 -12.02 -16.75 -14.69
CA SER A 85 -11.84 -16.96 -13.26
C SER A 85 -11.25 -15.71 -12.59
N ILE A 86 -11.82 -15.31 -11.46
CA ILE A 86 -11.28 -14.19 -10.65
C ILE A 86 -9.88 -14.57 -10.16
N THR A 87 -9.62 -15.83 -9.86
CA THR A 87 -8.29 -16.33 -9.49
C THR A 87 -7.24 -16.03 -10.56
N ASP A 88 -7.56 -16.28 -11.84
CA ASP A 88 -6.66 -15.98 -12.95
C ASP A 88 -6.45 -14.47 -13.16
N LEU A 89 -7.52 -13.69 -12.99
CA LEU A 89 -7.43 -12.23 -13.04
C LEU A 89 -6.51 -11.69 -11.94
N LEU A 90 -6.62 -12.23 -10.74
CA LEU A 90 -5.76 -11.85 -9.61
C LEU A 90 -4.32 -12.33 -9.83
N ALA A 91 -4.12 -13.58 -10.26
CA ALA A 91 -2.80 -14.15 -10.52
C ALA A 91 -1.99 -13.31 -11.52
N ASN A 92 -2.65 -12.71 -12.51
CA ASN A 92 -2.00 -11.87 -13.51
C ASN A 92 -1.71 -10.43 -13.02
N ARG A 93 -2.55 -9.87 -12.16
CA ARG A 93 -2.46 -8.47 -11.72
C ARG A 93 -1.74 -8.29 -10.39
N PHE A 94 -1.95 -9.22 -9.46
CA PHE A 94 -1.43 -9.15 -8.10
C PHE A 94 0.12 -9.06 -8.03
N PRO A 95 0.90 -9.82 -8.83
CA PRO A 95 2.36 -9.73 -8.83
C PRO A 95 2.87 -8.34 -9.21
N VAL A 96 2.19 -7.66 -10.14
CA VAL A 96 2.54 -6.28 -10.54
C VAL A 96 2.28 -5.31 -9.38
N SER A 97 1.12 -5.42 -8.74
CA SER A 97 0.76 -4.58 -7.58
C SER A 97 1.71 -4.78 -6.40
N ILE A 98 2.06 -6.03 -6.08
CA ILE A 98 3.05 -6.33 -5.02
C ILE A 98 4.40 -5.73 -5.36
N ARG A 99 4.86 -5.88 -6.60
CA ARG A 99 6.16 -5.31 -7.03
C ARG A 99 6.19 -3.80 -6.89
N ILE A 100 5.13 -3.11 -7.33
CA ILE A 100 5.00 -1.65 -7.18
C ILE A 100 4.99 -1.28 -5.69
N ALA A 101 4.21 -1.95 -4.86
CA ALA A 101 4.10 -1.67 -3.43
C ALA A 101 5.44 -1.83 -2.70
N LEU A 102 6.15 -2.94 -2.94
CA LEU A 102 7.44 -3.22 -2.32
C LEU A 102 8.51 -2.21 -2.76
N LEU A 103 8.57 -1.89 -4.05
CA LEU A 103 9.53 -0.89 -4.55
C LEU A 103 9.22 0.51 -4.03
N SER A 104 7.94 0.91 -4.00
CA SER A 104 7.53 2.20 -3.44
C SER A 104 7.90 2.32 -1.97
N MET A 105 7.65 1.26 -1.20
CA MET A 105 8.00 1.23 0.22
C MET A 105 9.52 1.29 0.42
N LEU A 106 10.28 0.54 -0.36
CA LEU A 106 11.74 0.57 -0.32
C LEU A 106 12.30 1.96 -0.63
N ILE A 107 11.86 2.55 -1.75
CA ILE A 107 12.28 3.90 -2.17
C ILE A 107 11.92 4.92 -1.08
N GLY A 108 10.66 4.91 -0.64
CA GLY A 108 10.17 5.82 0.39
C GLY A 108 10.93 5.69 1.72
N THR A 109 11.23 4.47 2.13
CA THR A 109 12.00 4.21 3.36
C THR A 109 13.43 4.71 3.24
N VAL A 110 14.14 4.35 2.18
CA VAL A 110 15.55 4.73 2.01
C VAL A 110 15.68 6.25 1.90
N VAL A 111 14.88 6.87 1.03
CA VAL A 111 14.91 8.33 0.84
C VAL A 111 14.46 9.06 2.10
N GLY A 112 13.43 8.55 2.79
CA GLY A 112 12.92 9.12 4.03
C GLY A 112 13.98 9.08 5.16
N ILE A 113 14.67 7.97 5.34
CA ILE A 113 15.78 7.86 6.31
C ILE A 113 16.89 8.86 5.98
N ILE A 114 17.30 8.96 4.72
CA ILE A 114 18.34 9.89 4.29
C ILE A 114 17.93 11.34 4.59
N LEU A 115 16.74 11.74 4.16
CA LEU A 115 16.24 13.10 4.37
C LEU A 115 16.06 13.42 5.85
N GLY A 116 15.48 12.52 6.63
CA GLY A 116 15.30 12.69 8.07
C GLY A 116 16.62 12.79 8.82
N THR A 117 17.61 11.96 8.45
CA THR A 117 18.96 12.03 9.00
C THR A 117 19.64 13.36 8.68
N LEU A 118 19.56 13.80 7.42
CA LEU A 118 20.14 15.09 7.00
C LEU A 118 19.48 16.26 7.76
N ALA A 119 18.16 16.27 7.87
CA ALA A 119 17.43 17.30 8.62
C ALA A 119 17.82 17.34 10.11
N ALA A 120 18.05 16.18 10.72
CA ALA A 120 18.45 16.09 12.12
C ALA A 120 19.91 16.50 12.35
N VAL A 121 20.84 16.05 11.51
CA VAL A 121 22.27 16.36 11.63
C VAL A 121 22.54 17.85 11.36
N PHE A 122 21.78 18.44 10.45
CA PHE A 122 21.83 19.87 10.12
C PHE A 122 20.63 20.62 10.71
N HIS A 123 20.18 20.19 11.88
CA HIS A 123 19.21 20.93 12.69
C HIS A 123 19.68 22.38 12.83
N ASP A 124 18.81 23.35 12.92
CA ASP A 124 19.13 24.78 12.95
C ASP A 124 19.73 25.36 11.65
N SER A 125 19.87 24.58 10.60
CA SER A 125 20.26 25.08 9.26
C SER A 125 19.05 25.19 8.33
N ILE A 126 19.26 25.79 7.14
CA ILE A 126 18.20 25.92 6.12
C ILE A 126 17.74 24.57 5.55
N LEU A 127 18.51 23.49 5.71
CA LEU A 127 18.15 22.15 5.24
C LEU A 127 16.99 21.55 6.03
N ASP A 128 16.93 21.81 7.32
CA ASP A 128 15.88 21.31 8.19
C ASP A 128 14.48 21.80 7.80
N PRO A 129 14.20 23.10 7.67
CA PRO A 129 12.90 23.58 7.21
C PRO A 129 12.59 23.12 5.76
N ILE A 130 13.57 23.03 4.86
CA ILE A 130 13.34 22.52 3.49
C ILE A 130 12.85 21.08 3.51
N VAL A 131 13.52 20.18 4.22
CA VAL A 131 13.09 18.76 4.34
C VAL A 131 11.74 18.67 5.03
N SER A 132 11.47 19.51 6.03
CA SER A 132 10.17 19.55 6.72
C SER A 132 9.05 19.97 5.78
N VAL A 133 9.26 21.00 4.94
CA VAL A 133 8.29 21.44 3.94
C VAL A 133 8.06 20.35 2.88
N ILE A 134 9.11 19.73 2.36
CA ILE A 134 9.00 18.62 1.39
C ILE A 134 8.19 17.46 2.00
N SER A 135 8.47 17.10 3.25
CA SER A 135 7.73 16.04 3.96
C SER A 135 6.26 16.42 4.21
N MET A 136 5.98 17.69 4.51
CA MET A 136 4.62 18.18 4.69
C MET A 136 3.84 18.12 3.36
N LEU A 137 4.42 18.60 2.27
CA LEU A 137 3.82 18.56 0.93
C LEU A 137 3.56 17.13 0.47
N GLY A 138 4.53 16.24 0.63
CA GLY A 138 4.39 14.83 0.22
C GLY A 138 3.33 14.05 1.01
N ASN A 139 2.95 14.53 2.20
CA ASN A 139 1.87 13.94 2.98
C ASN A 139 0.51 14.63 2.75
N SER A 140 0.53 15.91 2.35
CA SER A 140 -0.68 16.70 2.11
C SER A 140 -1.25 16.49 0.71
N ILE A 141 -0.41 16.22 -0.28
CA ILE A 141 -0.85 15.96 -1.65
C ILE A 141 -1.27 14.49 -1.76
N PRO A 142 -2.54 14.19 -2.13
CA PRO A 142 -2.95 12.81 -2.38
C PRO A 142 -2.08 12.15 -3.45
N SER A 143 -1.63 10.92 -3.19
CA SER A 143 -0.69 10.21 -4.07
C SER A 143 -1.19 10.08 -5.52
N TYR A 144 -2.50 9.95 -5.74
CA TYR A 144 -3.07 9.90 -7.08
C TYR A 144 -2.95 11.25 -7.83
N VAL A 145 -3.06 12.39 -7.14
CA VAL A 145 -2.87 13.72 -7.74
C VAL A 145 -1.42 13.89 -8.15
N PHE A 146 -0.48 13.48 -7.29
CA PHE A 146 0.93 13.48 -7.62
C PHE A 146 1.26 12.54 -8.79
N ALA A 147 0.63 11.34 -8.82
CA ALA A 147 0.75 10.40 -9.94
C ALA A 147 0.27 11.01 -11.26
N LEU A 148 -0.87 11.70 -11.26
CA LEU A 148 -1.39 12.39 -12.46
C LEU A 148 -0.44 13.49 -12.93
N GLY A 149 0.15 14.26 -12.00
CA GLY A 149 1.16 15.25 -12.31
C GLY A 149 2.40 14.64 -12.97
N LEU A 150 2.94 13.56 -12.39
CA LEU A 150 4.06 12.82 -12.97
C LEU A 150 3.72 12.24 -14.35
N MET A 151 2.54 11.67 -14.51
CA MET A 151 2.08 11.13 -15.79
C MET A 151 1.99 12.23 -16.86
N TYR A 152 1.45 13.40 -16.50
CA TYR A 152 1.33 14.51 -17.44
C TYR A 152 2.70 15.10 -17.84
N PHE A 153 3.54 15.44 -16.85
CA PHE A 153 4.80 16.14 -17.14
C PHE A 153 5.90 15.20 -17.64
N VAL A 154 6.04 14.02 -17.07
CA VAL A 154 7.16 13.10 -17.37
C VAL A 154 6.80 12.14 -18.51
N ALA A 155 5.60 11.53 -18.49
CA ALA A 155 5.23 10.57 -19.52
C ALA A 155 4.68 11.25 -20.77
N TYR A 156 3.67 12.13 -20.62
CA TYR A 156 3.01 12.73 -21.77
C TYR A 156 3.83 13.86 -22.40
N LYS A 157 4.22 14.88 -21.61
CA LYS A 157 4.88 16.08 -22.16
C LYS A 157 6.35 15.83 -22.50
N ALA A 158 7.09 15.14 -21.64
CA ALA A 158 8.52 14.88 -21.86
C ALA A 158 8.78 13.57 -22.62
N GLY A 159 7.82 12.66 -22.74
CA GLY A 159 7.96 11.38 -23.44
C GLY A 159 9.00 10.42 -22.85
N LEU A 160 9.40 10.62 -21.58
CA LEU A 160 10.52 9.89 -20.97
C LEU A 160 10.11 8.48 -20.52
N LEU A 161 8.87 8.30 -20.09
CA LEU A 161 8.35 7.04 -19.52
C LEU A 161 6.98 6.69 -20.11
N PRO A 162 6.57 5.40 -20.10
CA PRO A 162 5.26 5.00 -20.58
C PRO A 162 4.12 5.60 -19.74
N ILE A 163 3.01 5.97 -20.40
CA ILE A 163 1.80 6.46 -19.73
C ILE A 163 1.06 5.30 -19.06
N LEU A 164 0.95 4.16 -19.76
CA LEU A 164 0.25 2.98 -19.30
C LEU A 164 1.22 1.83 -19.02
N TYR A 165 0.79 0.91 -18.16
CA TYR A 165 1.57 -0.30 -17.91
C TYR A 165 1.71 -1.15 -19.18
N ASN A 166 2.95 -1.48 -19.52
CA ASN A 166 3.31 -2.36 -20.62
C ASN A 166 4.11 -3.56 -20.09
N ALA A 167 3.58 -4.77 -20.26
CA ALA A 167 4.25 -5.97 -19.78
C ALA A 167 5.60 -6.23 -20.46
N LYS A 168 5.80 -5.76 -21.70
CA LYS A 168 7.07 -5.88 -22.44
C LYS A 168 8.14 -4.92 -21.92
N ASP A 169 7.72 -3.79 -21.33
CA ASP A 169 8.60 -2.78 -20.69
C ASP A 169 8.15 -2.55 -19.24
N SER A 170 8.06 -3.63 -18.51
CA SER A 170 7.52 -3.67 -17.15
C SER A 170 8.29 -2.74 -16.20
N LEU A 171 9.62 -2.69 -16.28
CA LEU A 171 10.45 -1.88 -15.38
C LEU A 171 10.20 -0.38 -15.55
N ARG A 172 10.21 0.12 -16.78
CA ARG A 172 9.96 1.55 -17.03
C ARG A 172 8.52 1.95 -16.69
N SER A 173 7.58 1.04 -16.91
CA SER A 173 6.15 1.29 -16.67
C SER A 173 5.79 1.43 -15.18
N ILE A 174 6.58 0.85 -14.26
CA ILE A 174 6.31 0.94 -12.82
C ILE A 174 7.03 2.09 -12.12
N ILE A 175 7.94 2.80 -12.80
CA ILE A 175 8.71 3.91 -12.19
C ILE A 175 7.79 5.01 -11.67
N LEU A 176 6.90 5.53 -12.50
CA LEU A 176 6.00 6.62 -12.11
C LEU A 176 5.06 6.24 -10.95
N PRO A 177 4.36 5.10 -11.01
CA PRO A 177 3.58 4.62 -9.86
C PRO A 177 4.42 4.45 -8.59
N CYS A 178 5.64 3.90 -8.71
CA CYS A 178 6.53 3.73 -7.56
C CYS A 178 6.93 5.07 -6.94
N LEU A 179 7.29 6.05 -7.73
CA LEU A 179 7.63 7.39 -7.27
C LEU A 179 6.42 8.05 -6.59
N ALA A 180 5.24 7.97 -7.21
CA ALA A 180 4.03 8.57 -6.64
C ALA A 180 3.65 7.95 -5.29
N LEU A 181 3.66 6.62 -5.19
CA LEU A 181 3.32 5.93 -3.95
C LEU A 181 4.40 6.04 -2.87
N SER A 182 5.66 6.25 -3.25
CA SER A 182 6.75 6.40 -2.29
C SER A 182 6.72 7.72 -1.52
N THR A 183 6.06 8.76 -2.02
CA THR A 183 6.05 10.09 -1.41
C THR A 183 5.48 10.10 0.00
N THR A 184 4.37 9.42 0.25
CA THR A 184 3.75 9.34 1.57
C THR A 184 4.63 8.59 2.57
N ALA A 185 5.19 7.44 2.17
CA ALA A 185 6.11 6.67 3.00
C ALA A 185 7.38 7.48 3.32
N MET A 186 7.98 8.09 2.29
CA MET A 186 9.14 8.98 2.41
C MET A 186 8.89 10.09 3.43
N SER A 187 7.76 10.78 3.32
CA SER A 187 7.40 11.92 4.17
C SER A 187 7.24 11.53 5.64
N ASN A 188 6.54 10.43 5.89
CA ASN A 188 6.32 9.93 7.25
C ASN A 188 7.64 9.46 7.88
N ILE A 189 8.44 8.70 7.13
CA ILE A 189 9.73 8.17 7.61
C ILE A 189 10.73 9.29 7.81
N ALA A 190 10.80 10.29 6.92
CA ALA A 190 11.69 11.44 7.07
C ALA A 190 11.39 12.21 8.35
N ARG A 191 10.13 12.53 8.60
CA ARG A 191 9.71 13.25 9.82
C ARG A 191 9.97 12.43 11.08
N PHE A 192 9.65 11.14 11.06
CA PHE A 192 9.91 10.24 12.18
C PHE A 192 11.42 10.13 12.47
N THR A 193 12.22 9.84 11.44
CA THR A 193 13.68 9.71 11.56
C THR A 193 14.29 11.00 12.08
N ARG A 194 13.85 12.16 11.57
CA ARG A 194 14.31 13.46 12.08
C ARG A 194 14.05 13.61 13.57
N THR A 195 12.83 13.36 14.03
CA THR A 195 12.47 13.51 15.44
C THR A 195 13.29 12.58 16.33
N GLN A 196 13.38 11.30 15.97
CA GLN A 196 14.13 10.33 16.74
C GLN A 196 15.65 10.60 16.73
N MET A 197 16.19 11.04 15.60
CA MET A 197 17.60 11.39 15.50
C MET A 197 17.97 12.60 16.36
N ILE A 198 17.14 13.64 16.43
CA ILE A 198 17.38 14.80 17.29
C ILE A 198 17.41 14.38 18.75
N GLU A 199 16.45 13.57 19.20
CA GLU A 199 16.38 13.05 20.56
C GLU A 199 17.64 12.23 20.90
N VAL A 200 18.03 11.32 20.00
CA VAL A 200 19.20 10.46 20.18
C VAL A 200 20.50 11.26 20.18
N LEU A 201 20.66 12.23 19.28
CA LEU A 201 21.87 13.08 19.22
C LEU A 201 22.09 13.91 20.48
N GLY A 202 21.02 14.25 21.22
CA GLY A 202 21.10 14.94 22.51
C GLY A 202 21.35 14.03 23.73
N SER A 203 21.55 12.71 23.53
CA SER A 203 21.71 11.76 24.64
C SER A 203 23.16 11.68 25.16
N ASP A 204 23.32 11.35 26.46
CA ASP A 204 24.62 11.25 27.13
C ASP A 204 25.56 10.22 26.50
N TYR A 205 25.05 9.11 25.96
CA TYR A 205 25.90 8.11 25.32
C TYR A 205 26.49 8.58 23.97
N ILE A 206 25.86 9.53 23.30
CA ILE A 206 26.42 10.18 22.10
C ILE A 206 27.57 11.11 22.53
N LEU A 207 27.37 11.91 23.59
CA LEU A 207 28.43 12.74 24.15
C LEU A 207 29.66 11.89 24.57
N LEU A 208 29.40 10.74 25.19
CA LEU A 208 30.45 9.79 25.54
C LEU A 208 31.19 9.30 24.28
N ALA A 209 30.47 8.88 23.26
CA ALA A 209 31.08 8.41 22.01
C ALA A 209 31.91 9.49 21.29
N GLU A 210 31.50 10.76 21.40
CA GLU A 210 32.27 11.91 20.89
C GLU A 210 33.53 12.17 21.72
N SER A 211 33.43 12.10 23.08
CA SER A 211 34.58 12.30 24.00
C SER A 211 35.64 11.20 23.85
N GLU A 212 35.27 10.01 23.40
CA GLU A 212 36.21 8.92 23.03
C GLU A 212 36.96 9.20 21.72
N GLY A 213 36.71 10.32 21.04
CA GLY A 213 37.41 10.73 19.83
C GLY A 213 36.87 10.05 18.55
N ASN A 214 35.67 9.49 18.60
CA ASN A 214 35.03 8.93 17.41
C ASN A 214 34.74 10.00 16.37
N LYS A 215 35.01 9.70 15.09
CA LYS A 215 34.66 10.62 13.98
C LYS A 215 33.14 10.84 13.92
N LYS A 216 32.72 12.08 13.72
CA LYS A 216 31.29 12.51 13.66
C LYS A 216 30.43 11.61 12.76
N VAL A 217 30.92 11.24 11.57
CA VAL A 217 30.21 10.31 10.67
C VAL A 217 29.98 8.93 11.30
N ARG A 218 30.94 8.40 12.05
CA ARG A 218 30.80 7.13 12.76
C ARG A 218 29.76 7.23 13.89
N VAL A 219 29.79 8.32 14.64
CA VAL A 219 28.79 8.58 15.69
C VAL A 219 27.39 8.64 15.10
N ILE A 220 27.20 9.38 13.99
CA ILE A 220 25.91 9.50 13.31
C ILE A 220 25.43 8.14 12.80
N MET A 221 26.24 7.44 12.01
CA MET A 221 25.79 6.22 11.30
C MET A 221 25.67 5.00 12.20
N ARG A 222 26.59 4.84 13.17
CA ARG A 222 26.68 3.61 13.99
C ARG A 222 25.95 3.73 15.32
N HIS A 223 25.94 4.91 15.91
CA HIS A 223 25.35 5.12 17.23
C HIS A 223 23.98 5.82 17.14
N ALA A 224 23.89 6.95 16.46
CA ALA A 224 22.65 7.72 16.42
C ALA A 224 21.60 7.07 15.49
N LEU A 225 21.91 6.86 14.23
CA LEU A 225 20.93 6.33 13.24
C LEU A 225 20.42 4.94 13.62
N ARG A 226 21.31 4.04 14.02
CA ARG A 226 20.91 2.70 14.43
C ARG A 226 19.90 2.72 15.59
N ASN A 227 20.12 3.55 16.60
CA ASN A 227 19.25 3.62 17.78
C ASN A 227 17.95 4.36 17.49
N SER A 228 17.99 5.38 16.63
CA SER A 228 16.79 6.13 16.23
C SER A 228 15.82 5.31 15.36
N LEU A 229 16.28 4.26 14.70
CA LEU A 229 15.43 3.40 13.86
C LEU A 229 14.78 2.24 14.63
N ILE A 230 15.17 1.96 15.90
CA ILE A 230 14.57 0.87 16.70
C ILE A 230 13.04 1.00 16.82
N PRO A 231 12.47 2.19 17.10
CA PRO A 231 11.03 2.33 17.19
C PRO A 231 10.30 2.24 15.83
N LEU A 232 11.04 2.29 14.71
CA LEU A 232 10.50 2.15 13.35
C LEU A 232 10.32 0.68 12.95
N MET A 233 11.06 -0.23 13.57
CA MET A 233 11.01 -1.67 13.31
C MET A 233 9.87 -2.35 14.08
#